data_a8d5b40b80cf8e6d5515694f4d535f8c
#
_entry.id   a8d5b40b80cf8e6d5515694f4d535f8c
#
_cell.length_a   1.000
_cell.length_b   1.000
_cell.length_c   1.000
_cell.angle_alpha   90.00
_cell.angle_beta   90.00
_cell.angle_gamma   90.00
#
_symmetry.space_group_name_H-M   'P 1'
#
loop_
_entity.id
_entity.type
_entity.pdbx_description
1 polymer ?
#
loop_
_entity_poly.entity_id
_entity_poly.type
_entity_poly.pdbx_seq_one_letter_code
_entity_poly.pdbx_strand_id
1 'polypeptide(L)'
;MKKLFVLGAGLLQVPVIKKAREMGYYVIAADDDPNAPGMALVDKAIVPRGLVDEERVLAIAKEERIDGVIHPCSEVAMNVLGRINDELHLSGISKETAIRATNKHLMREAFERYGAPSPKSILTKNGEDAWNIFCQEFDTNAILKPSRNSGSRGIAKVEKGMPKETFDILYRRALEESRDHQVLIEQFIEGPEFSVEVIVWKGNPYVLAVTDKKTTEAPYFVELGHNQPSVYPTEIQHRLKDGAIAGCKALGLNNCAAHCELKIQNGKAYLMEIGARMGGDFISTELTHLSSGIDMVAAAINVALGIAPNLQPTEPKHGACIRYFCPKPGKLISIEGTGMLNQAFVYDAEIYCQPGDCIPAKNS
;
A
#
# COMPACT_ATOMS: atom_id res chain seq x y z
N MET A 1 -5.17 10.57 29.00
CA MET A 1 -5.57 9.70 27.85
C MET A 1 -4.74 10.15 26.67
N LYS A 2 -4.02 9.22 25.99
CA LYS A 2 -3.22 9.55 24.81
C LYS A 2 -4.13 9.92 23.64
N LYS A 3 -3.68 10.87 22.81
CA LYS A 3 -4.37 11.38 21.61
C LYS A 3 -3.72 10.83 20.37
N LEU A 4 -4.46 10.08 19.55
CA LEU A 4 -4.05 9.59 18.24
C LEU A 4 -4.68 10.46 17.15
N PHE A 5 -3.83 10.97 16.24
CA PHE A 5 -4.27 11.72 15.09
C PHE A 5 -4.25 10.82 13.84
N VAL A 6 -5.40 10.59 13.24
CA VAL A 6 -5.58 9.78 12.03
C VAL A 6 -5.70 10.71 10.83
N LEU A 7 -4.80 10.58 9.88
CA LEU A 7 -4.85 11.29 8.61
C LEU A 7 -5.67 10.47 7.61
N GLY A 8 -6.81 11.03 7.18
CA GLY A 8 -7.84 10.33 6.42
C GLY A 8 -8.89 9.65 7.30
N ALA A 9 -10.13 9.63 6.83
CA ALA A 9 -11.28 9.02 7.50
C ALA A 9 -12.18 8.22 6.54
N GLY A 10 -11.66 7.82 5.37
CA GLY A 10 -12.35 6.97 4.40
C GLY A 10 -12.57 5.55 4.91
N LEU A 11 -13.17 4.70 4.08
CA LEU A 11 -13.55 3.33 4.44
C LEU A 11 -12.39 2.51 5.00
N LEU A 12 -11.19 2.57 4.39
CA LEU A 12 -10.02 1.81 4.82
C LEU A 12 -9.38 2.34 6.12
N GLN A 13 -9.73 3.54 6.58
CA GLN A 13 -9.29 4.11 7.85
C GLN A 13 -10.22 3.75 9.02
N VAL A 14 -11.46 3.39 8.74
CA VAL A 14 -12.46 3.04 9.76
C VAL A 14 -11.99 1.95 10.73
N PRO A 15 -11.35 0.85 10.31
CA PRO A 15 -10.85 -0.18 11.24
C PRO A 15 -9.87 0.38 12.27
N VAL A 16 -8.95 1.26 11.85
CA VAL A 16 -7.98 1.90 12.77
C VAL A 16 -8.67 2.83 13.76
N ILE A 17 -9.64 3.63 13.29
CA ILE A 17 -10.41 4.56 14.13
C ILE A 17 -11.17 3.77 15.20
N LYS A 18 -11.89 2.72 14.81
CA LYS A 18 -12.64 1.87 15.76
C LYS A 18 -11.71 1.22 16.78
N LYS A 19 -10.63 0.59 16.31
CA LYS A 19 -9.66 -0.08 17.18
C LYS A 19 -9.01 0.88 18.16
N ALA A 20 -8.60 2.08 17.74
CA ALA A 20 -8.00 3.07 18.63
C ALA A 20 -8.96 3.49 19.76
N ARG A 21 -10.25 3.64 19.45
CA ARG A 21 -11.28 3.93 20.47
C ARG A 21 -11.52 2.76 21.41
N GLU A 22 -11.56 1.53 20.88
CA GLU A 22 -11.64 0.30 21.70
C GLU A 22 -10.47 0.19 22.69
N MET A 23 -9.26 0.61 22.25
CA MET A 23 -8.06 0.66 23.09
C MET A 23 -8.07 1.82 24.10
N GLY A 24 -9.10 2.65 24.13
CA GLY A 24 -9.28 3.74 25.07
C GLY A 24 -8.48 5.00 24.76
N TYR A 25 -8.08 5.22 23.50
CA TYR A 25 -7.42 6.45 23.07
C TYR A 25 -8.43 7.51 22.64
N TYR A 26 -8.05 8.79 22.79
CA TYR A 26 -8.80 9.91 22.20
C TYR A 26 -8.42 10.04 20.74
N VAL A 27 -9.37 9.83 19.84
CA VAL A 27 -9.13 9.77 18.39
C VAL A 27 -9.55 11.06 17.72
N ILE A 28 -8.61 11.68 17.03
CA ILE A 28 -8.82 12.84 16.18
C ILE A 28 -8.64 12.36 14.73
N ALA A 29 -9.56 12.67 13.83
CA ALA A 29 -9.37 12.40 12.40
C ALA A 29 -9.43 13.69 11.59
N ALA A 30 -8.60 13.76 10.55
CA ALA A 30 -8.62 14.82 9.56
C ALA A 30 -8.89 14.23 8.17
N ASP A 31 -9.92 14.72 7.49
CA ASP A 31 -10.25 14.38 6.12
C ASP A 31 -10.82 15.61 5.40
N ASP A 32 -10.51 15.77 4.10
CA ASP A 32 -11.04 16.87 3.30
C ASP A 32 -12.53 16.66 2.95
N ASP A 33 -13.02 15.41 2.98
CA ASP A 33 -14.45 15.09 2.89
C ASP A 33 -15.09 15.06 4.30
N PRO A 34 -15.96 16.04 4.62
CA PRO A 34 -16.66 16.06 5.91
C PRO A 34 -17.59 14.87 6.10
N ASN A 35 -17.97 14.17 5.04
CA ASN A 35 -18.86 13.01 5.05
C ASN A 35 -18.11 11.68 5.01
N ALA A 36 -16.79 11.69 5.05
CA ALA A 36 -16.01 10.46 5.12
C ALA A 36 -16.48 9.59 6.30
N PRO A 37 -16.68 8.27 6.11
CA PRO A 37 -17.37 7.42 7.08
C PRO A 37 -16.73 7.39 8.47
N GLY A 38 -15.43 7.59 8.55
CA GLY A 38 -14.70 7.65 9.82
C GLY A 38 -14.93 8.94 10.59
N MET A 39 -15.34 10.04 9.96
CA MET A 39 -15.54 11.33 10.63
C MET A 39 -16.61 11.28 11.72
N ALA A 40 -17.65 10.48 11.55
CA ALA A 40 -18.71 10.28 12.54
C ALA A 40 -18.29 9.35 13.71
N LEU A 41 -17.15 8.68 13.61
CA LEU A 41 -16.70 7.66 14.56
C LEU A 41 -15.62 8.15 15.53
N VAL A 42 -15.12 9.38 15.38
CA VAL A 42 -14.01 9.91 16.18
C VAL A 42 -14.50 10.81 17.32
N ASP A 43 -13.63 11.07 18.27
CA ASP A 43 -13.91 12.02 19.36
C ASP A 43 -13.82 13.47 18.85
N LYS A 44 -12.99 13.73 17.84
CA LYS A 44 -12.87 15.02 17.16
C LYS A 44 -12.63 14.86 15.66
N ALA A 45 -13.55 15.37 14.85
CA ALA A 45 -13.42 15.44 13.41
C ALA A 45 -12.92 16.83 12.97
N ILE A 46 -11.97 16.87 12.02
CA ILE A 46 -11.39 18.10 11.50
C ILE A 46 -11.38 18.05 9.97
N VAL A 47 -11.85 19.11 9.32
CA VAL A 47 -11.77 19.28 7.86
C VAL A 47 -10.67 20.30 7.56
N PRO A 48 -9.44 19.83 7.24
CA PRO A 48 -8.29 20.72 7.10
C PRO A 48 -8.35 21.57 5.82
N ARG A 49 -9.16 21.19 4.82
CA ARG A 49 -9.19 21.82 3.49
C ARG A 49 -7.82 21.84 2.83
N GLY A 50 -7.18 20.69 2.80
CA GLY A 50 -5.85 20.44 2.29
C GLY A 50 -5.10 19.45 3.19
N LEU A 51 -5.52 18.18 3.20
CA LEU A 51 -4.88 17.12 4.01
C LEU A 51 -3.39 16.91 3.65
N VAL A 52 -2.98 17.34 2.48
CA VAL A 52 -1.59 17.28 2.00
C VAL A 52 -0.80 18.57 2.26
N ASP A 53 -1.41 19.62 2.81
CA ASP A 53 -0.75 20.86 3.21
C ASP A 53 -0.01 20.64 4.54
N GLU A 54 1.30 20.45 4.44
CA GLU A 54 2.14 20.09 5.58
C GLU A 54 2.08 21.12 6.72
N GLU A 55 2.10 22.43 6.40
CA GLU A 55 2.12 23.48 7.43
C GLU A 55 0.77 23.56 8.15
N ARG A 56 -0.32 23.45 7.41
CA ARG A 56 -1.68 23.50 7.97
C ARG A 56 -1.95 22.33 8.88
N VAL A 57 -1.64 21.11 8.43
CA VAL A 57 -1.91 19.90 9.22
C VAL A 57 -0.97 19.80 10.42
N LEU A 58 0.28 20.27 10.28
CA LEU A 58 1.21 20.40 11.41
C LEU A 58 0.69 21.39 12.47
N ALA A 59 0.14 22.54 12.04
CA ALA A 59 -0.45 23.51 12.98
C ALA A 59 -1.61 22.88 13.78
N ILE A 60 -2.49 22.12 13.12
CA ILE A 60 -3.56 21.35 13.76
C ILE A 60 -2.99 20.35 14.77
N ALA A 61 -1.96 19.57 14.38
CA ALA A 61 -1.34 18.59 15.25
C ALA A 61 -0.74 19.22 16.52
N LYS A 62 -0.13 20.42 16.39
CA LYS A 62 0.40 21.20 17.51
C LYS A 62 -0.72 21.70 18.44
N GLU A 63 -1.78 22.28 17.87
CA GLU A 63 -2.93 22.78 18.64
C GLU A 63 -3.59 21.68 19.44
N GLU A 64 -3.78 20.51 18.81
CA GLU A 64 -4.41 19.34 19.43
C GLU A 64 -3.53 18.64 20.46
N ARG A 65 -2.22 18.91 20.48
CA ARG A 65 -1.24 18.26 21.38
C ARG A 65 -1.34 16.75 21.30
N ILE A 66 -1.17 16.22 20.09
CA ILE A 66 -1.26 14.78 19.81
C ILE A 66 -0.07 14.02 20.41
N ASP A 67 -0.28 12.74 20.75
CA ASP A 67 0.76 11.82 21.23
C ASP A 67 1.29 10.89 20.13
N GLY A 68 0.60 10.81 18.99
CA GLY A 68 1.00 10.01 17.84
C GLY A 68 0.13 10.33 16.63
N VAL A 69 0.66 10.05 15.44
CA VAL A 69 -0.02 10.23 14.16
C VAL A 69 0.07 8.97 13.32
N ILE A 70 -1.00 8.63 12.61
CA ILE A 70 -1.07 7.47 11.72
C ILE A 70 -1.81 7.83 10.43
N HIS A 71 -1.31 7.29 9.29
CA HIS A 71 -1.98 7.38 7.99
C HIS A 71 -2.13 5.96 7.43
N PRO A 72 -3.24 5.27 7.74
CA PRO A 72 -3.43 3.88 7.36
C PRO A 72 -3.88 3.73 5.90
N CYS A 73 -3.35 2.70 5.23
CA CYS A 73 -3.82 2.20 3.93
C CYS A 73 -3.78 3.19 2.76
N SER A 74 -3.06 4.29 2.86
CA SER A 74 -2.89 5.29 1.81
C SER A 74 -1.50 5.92 1.86
N GLU A 75 -1.06 6.52 0.75
CA GLU A 75 0.25 7.19 0.65
C GLU A 75 0.14 8.71 0.54
N VAL A 76 -1.08 9.22 0.41
CA VAL A 76 -1.34 10.62 0.04
C VAL A 76 -0.77 11.59 1.06
N ALA A 77 -0.91 11.31 2.36
CA ALA A 77 -0.47 12.17 3.45
C ALA A 77 0.80 11.68 4.17
N MET A 78 1.59 10.76 3.57
CA MET A 78 2.80 10.23 4.21
C MET A 78 3.86 11.30 4.48
N ASN A 79 4.02 12.27 3.58
CA ASN A 79 4.96 13.38 3.79
C ASN A 79 4.52 14.27 4.95
N VAL A 80 3.21 14.52 5.08
CA VAL A 80 2.61 15.23 6.21
C VAL A 80 2.87 14.49 7.52
N LEU A 81 2.64 13.17 7.53
CA LEU A 81 2.90 12.30 8.68
C LEU A 81 4.37 12.40 9.10
N GLY A 82 5.30 12.24 8.16
CA GLY A 82 6.73 12.33 8.45
C GLY A 82 7.14 13.69 8.98
N ARG A 83 6.59 14.79 8.42
CA ARG A 83 6.81 16.16 8.91
C ARG A 83 6.32 16.35 10.34
N ILE A 84 5.14 15.83 10.67
CA ILE A 84 4.59 15.88 12.02
C ILE A 84 5.47 15.12 13.02
N ASN A 85 5.91 13.90 12.66
CA ASN A 85 6.79 13.12 13.51
C ASN A 85 8.10 13.82 13.83
N ASP A 86 8.74 14.42 12.80
CA ASP A 86 10.02 15.14 12.98
C ASP A 86 9.85 16.36 13.88
N GLU A 87 8.85 17.21 13.60
CA GLU A 87 8.64 18.48 14.31
C GLU A 87 8.14 18.30 15.76
N LEU A 88 7.36 17.27 16.03
CA LEU A 88 6.81 17.01 17.35
C LEU A 88 7.58 15.93 18.11
N HIS A 89 8.66 15.39 17.52
CA HIS A 89 9.48 14.31 18.09
C HIS A 89 8.64 13.09 18.46
N LEU A 90 7.67 12.70 17.59
CA LEU A 90 6.80 11.57 17.81
C LEU A 90 7.42 10.28 17.28
N SER A 91 6.84 9.15 17.74
CA SER A 91 7.19 7.84 17.21
C SER A 91 6.65 7.65 15.80
N GLY A 92 7.51 7.26 14.86
CA GLY A 92 7.13 7.04 13.47
C GLY A 92 8.30 7.23 12.51
N ILE A 93 8.00 7.21 11.21
CA ILE A 93 8.99 7.50 10.16
C ILE A 93 9.25 9.01 10.08
N SER A 94 10.48 9.37 9.68
CA SER A 94 10.85 10.76 9.37
C SER A 94 10.27 11.20 8.02
N LYS A 95 10.27 12.51 7.78
CA LYS A 95 9.91 13.07 6.46
C LYS A 95 10.81 12.53 5.35
N GLU A 96 12.10 12.41 5.60
CA GLU A 96 13.05 11.84 4.63
C GLU A 96 12.67 10.40 4.26
N THR A 97 12.35 9.58 5.26
CA THR A 97 11.90 8.21 5.04
C THR A 97 10.56 8.16 4.30
N ALA A 98 9.61 9.05 4.63
CA ALA A 98 8.32 9.15 3.94
C ALA A 98 8.51 9.50 2.46
N ILE A 99 9.38 10.47 2.14
CA ILE A 99 9.71 10.83 0.75
C ILE A 99 10.32 9.63 0.02
N ARG A 100 11.26 8.92 0.63
CA ARG A 100 11.91 7.74 0.06
C ARG A 100 10.91 6.61 -0.19
N ALA A 101 9.97 6.38 0.72
CA ALA A 101 8.95 5.34 0.61
C ALA A 101 7.81 5.68 -0.36
N THR A 102 7.66 6.96 -0.79
CA THR A 102 6.61 7.41 -1.73
C THR A 102 7.14 7.84 -3.09
N ASN A 103 8.44 7.69 -3.33
CA ASN A 103 9.09 7.95 -4.61
C ASN A 103 9.82 6.69 -5.08
N LYS A 104 9.35 6.10 -6.19
CA LYS A 104 9.88 4.83 -6.70
C LYS A 104 11.36 4.90 -7.09
N HIS A 105 11.83 6.03 -7.60
CA HIS A 105 13.24 6.22 -7.92
C HIS A 105 14.12 6.18 -6.65
N LEU A 106 13.80 6.99 -5.65
CA LEU A 106 14.53 7.02 -4.38
C LEU A 106 14.46 5.67 -3.65
N MET A 107 13.34 4.98 -3.77
CA MET A 107 13.16 3.63 -3.24
C MET A 107 14.12 2.64 -3.91
N ARG A 108 14.25 2.67 -5.25
CA ARG A 108 15.17 1.81 -5.99
C ARG A 108 16.63 2.11 -5.65
N GLU A 109 17.02 3.39 -5.56
CA GLU A 109 18.36 3.78 -5.11
C GLU A 109 18.69 3.24 -3.72
N ALA A 110 17.72 3.29 -2.80
CA ALA A 110 17.89 2.73 -1.46
C ALA A 110 18.06 1.20 -1.51
N PHE A 111 17.23 0.50 -2.28
CA PHE A 111 17.36 -0.95 -2.42
C PHE A 111 18.70 -1.35 -3.01
N GLU A 112 19.17 -0.68 -4.05
CA GLU A 112 20.48 -0.94 -4.66
C GLU A 112 21.61 -0.67 -3.67
N ARG A 113 21.61 0.49 -3.01
CA ARG A 113 22.64 0.87 -2.04
C ARG A 113 22.81 -0.11 -0.90
N TYR A 114 21.73 -0.69 -0.42
CA TYR A 114 21.74 -1.60 0.72
C TYR A 114 21.61 -3.09 0.33
N GLY A 115 21.65 -3.40 -0.97
CA GLY A 115 21.62 -4.77 -1.48
C GLY A 115 20.28 -5.49 -1.28
N ALA A 116 19.17 -4.76 -1.17
CA ALA A 116 17.85 -5.37 -1.14
C ALA A 116 17.44 -5.84 -2.55
N PRO A 117 16.82 -7.01 -2.69
CA PRO A 117 16.54 -7.58 -4.00
C PRO A 117 15.46 -6.75 -4.72
N SER A 118 15.79 -6.13 -5.83
CA SER A 118 14.86 -5.34 -6.65
C SER A 118 15.16 -5.48 -8.14
N PRO A 119 14.21 -5.19 -9.05
CA PRO A 119 14.50 -5.17 -10.47
C PRO A 119 15.50 -4.07 -10.82
N LYS A 120 16.25 -4.25 -11.93
CA LYS A 120 17.01 -3.17 -12.55
C LYS A 120 16.04 -2.04 -12.89
N SER A 121 16.38 -0.81 -12.49
CA SER A 121 15.55 0.38 -12.67
C SER A 121 16.41 1.58 -13.04
N ILE A 122 15.96 2.35 -14.01
CA ILE A 122 16.67 3.53 -14.50
C ILE A 122 15.67 4.69 -14.61
N LEU A 123 16.01 5.82 -14.01
CA LEU A 123 15.24 7.07 -14.19
C LEU A 123 15.57 7.66 -15.56
N THR A 124 14.54 8.01 -16.33
CA THR A 124 14.68 8.53 -17.69
C THR A 124 14.58 10.05 -17.70
N LYS A 125 15.30 10.70 -18.61
CA LYS A 125 15.28 12.16 -18.78
C LYS A 125 14.14 12.62 -19.68
N ASN A 126 13.82 11.83 -20.71
CA ASN A 126 12.75 12.07 -21.69
C ASN A 126 12.45 10.78 -22.46
N GLY A 127 11.48 10.80 -23.38
CA GLY A 127 11.07 9.64 -24.16
C GLY A 127 12.16 9.06 -25.07
N GLU A 128 13.00 9.90 -25.67
CA GLU A 128 14.13 9.45 -26.49
C GLU A 128 15.19 8.73 -25.67
N ASP A 129 15.54 9.30 -24.51
CA ASP A 129 16.45 8.68 -23.53
C ASP A 129 15.89 7.33 -23.06
N ALA A 130 14.58 7.29 -22.74
CA ALA A 130 13.90 6.05 -22.31
C ALA A 130 13.94 4.96 -23.40
N TRP A 131 13.73 5.32 -24.66
CA TRP A 131 13.82 4.40 -25.77
C TRP A 131 15.23 3.83 -25.94
N ASN A 132 16.24 4.71 -25.89
CA ASN A 132 17.65 4.29 -26.02
C ASN A 132 18.04 3.37 -24.86
N ILE A 133 17.66 3.70 -23.63
CA ILE A 133 17.86 2.85 -22.45
C ILE A 133 17.18 1.50 -22.65
N PHE A 134 15.91 1.49 -23.11
CA PHE A 134 15.19 0.24 -23.37
C PHE A 134 15.91 -0.66 -24.37
N CYS A 135 16.40 -0.08 -25.46
CA CYS A 135 17.08 -0.84 -26.50
C CYS A 135 18.43 -1.40 -26.05
N GLN A 136 19.19 -0.64 -25.27
CA GLN A 136 20.59 -0.93 -24.91
C GLN A 136 20.76 -1.66 -23.59
N GLU A 137 19.93 -1.36 -22.61
CA GLU A 137 20.13 -1.78 -21.22
C GLU A 137 19.23 -2.95 -20.79
N PHE A 138 18.19 -3.27 -21.57
CA PHE A 138 17.27 -4.36 -21.28
C PHE A 138 17.24 -5.39 -22.41
N ASP A 139 17.61 -6.63 -22.10
CA ASP A 139 17.54 -7.75 -23.06
C ASP A 139 16.15 -8.39 -23.15
N THR A 140 15.30 -8.11 -22.16
CA THR A 140 13.94 -8.65 -22.01
C THR A 140 12.91 -7.52 -22.01
N ASN A 141 11.64 -7.88 -21.82
CA ASN A 141 10.57 -6.90 -21.62
C ASN A 141 10.88 -6.00 -20.42
N ALA A 142 10.41 -4.77 -20.48
CA ALA A 142 10.51 -3.79 -19.41
C ALA A 142 9.13 -3.26 -19.04
N ILE A 143 9.09 -2.39 -18.03
CA ILE A 143 7.88 -1.72 -17.57
C ILE A 143 8.18 -0.24 -17.37
N LEU A 144 7.34 0.63 -17.91
CA LEU A 144 7.35 2.06 -17.65
C LEU A 144 6.49 2.35 -16.43
N LYS A 145 7.00 3.16 -15.51
CA LYS A 145 6.28 3.54 -14.30
C LYS A 145 6.43 5.03 -14.02
N PRO A 146 5.35 5.74 -13.68
CA PRO A 146 5.46 7.04 -13.04
C PRO A 146 6.34 6.96 -11.78
N SER A 147 7.26 7.90 -11.60
CA SER A 147 8.10 7.94 -10.38
C SER A 147 7.27 8.13 -9.12
N ARG A 148 6.22 8.97 -9.21
CA ARG A 148 5.30 9.26 -8.11
C ARG A 148 3.85 9.10 -8.55
N ASN A 149 3.30 7.92 -8.31
CA ASN A 149 1.88 7.60 -8.43
C ASN A 149 1.56 6.30 -7.66
N SER A 150 0.29 6.00 -7.44
CA SER A 150 -0.20 4.80 -6.77
C SER A 150 -1.37 4.18 -7.55
N GLY A 151 -1.75 2.92 -7.25
CA GLY A 151 -2.88 2.24 -7.85
C GLY A 151 -2.68 1.89 -9.33
N SER A 152 -1.48 1.47 -9.71
CA SER A 152 -1.11 1.01 -11.07
C SER A 152 -1.37 2.01 -12.21
N ARG A 153 -1.72 3.26 -11.92
CA ARG A 153 -1.99 4.29 -12.94
C ARG A 153 -0.72 4.66 -13.70
N GLY A 154 -0.82 4.71 -15.03
CA GLY A 154 0.28 5.05 -15.91
C GLY A 154 1.35 3.96 -16.05
N ILE A 155 1.16 2.78 -15.45
CA ILE A 155 2.07 1.64 -15.62
C ILE A 155 1.82 1.01 -17.00
N ALA A 156 2.90 0.73 -17.74
CA ALA A 156 2.82 0.11 -19.05
C ALA A 156 3.96 -0.88 -19.29
N LYS A 157 3.61 -2.13 -19.64
CA LYS A 157 4.57 -3.12 -20.13
C LYS A 157 5.05 -2.73 -21.51
N VAL A 158 6.36 -2.76 -21.74
CA VAL A 158 6.99 -2.56 -23.02
C VAL A 158 7.72 -3.85 -23.43
N GLU A 159 7.43 -4.31 -24.67
CA GLU A 159 7.91 -5.60 -25.16
C GLU A 159 9.08 -5.39 -26.14
N LYS A 160 10.06 -6.28 -26.07
CA LYS A 160 11.16 -6.26 -27.03
C LYS A 160 10.62 -6.40 -28.47
N GLY A 161 11.10 -5.52 -29.35
CA GLY A 161 10.69 -5.48 -30.74
C GLY A 161 9.44 -4.64 -31.03
N MET A 162 8.85 -3.99 -29.99
CA MET A 162 7.72 -3.08 -30.25
C MET A 162 8.19 -1.86 -31.07
N PRO A 163 7.30 -1.28 -31.90
CA PRO A 163 7.60 -0.05 -32.63
C PRO A 163 7.84 1.12 -31.68
N LYS A 164 8.78 2.01 -32.04
CA LYS A 164 9.11 3.21 -31.24
C LYS A 164 7.89 4.11 -31.02
N GLU A 165 7.03 4.25 -32.02
CA GLU A 165 5.81 5.07 -31.93
C GLU A 165 4.86 4.55 -30.85
N THR A 166 4.75 3.24 -30.67
CA THR A 166 3.95 2.61 -29.61
C THR A 166 4.59 2.87 -28.25
N PHE A 167 5.91 2.71 -28.15
CA PHE A 167 6.65 3.04 -26.93
C PHE A 167 6.45 4.50 -26.50
N ASP A 168 6.53 5.44 -27.45
CA ASP A 168 6.39 6.88 -27.20
C ASP A 168 4.97 7.23 -26.68
N ILE A 169 3.94 6.53 -27.12
CA ILE A 169 2.56 6.68 -26.61
C ILE A 169 2.50 6.23 -25.14
N LEU A 170 3.06 5.05 -24.83
CA LEU A 170 3.07 4.50 -23.47
C LEU A 170 3.90 5.36 -22.53
N TYR A 171 5.05 5.87 -23.01
CA TYR A 171 5.89 6.77 -22.21
C TYR A 171 5.18 8.08 -21.86
N ARG A 172 4.50 8.71 -22.84
CA ARG A 172 3.73 9.94 -22.59
C ARG A 172 2.63 9.72 -21.57
N ARG A 173 1.90 8.60 -21.68
CA ARG A 173 0.89 8.23 -20.68
C ARG A 173 1.49 8.08 -19.27
N ALA A 174 2.64 7.42 -19.14
CA ALA A 174 3.31 7.28 -17.86
C ALA A 174 3.77 8.65 -17.30
N LEU A 175 4.24 9.55 -18.17
CA LEU A 175 4.68 10.89 -17.82
C LEU A 175 3.52 11.78 -17.33
N GLU A 176 2.38 11.72 -18.02
CA GLU A 176 1.16 12.47 -17.67
C GLU A 176 0.60 12.05 -16.30
N GLU A 177 0.68 10.75 -15.99
CA GLU A 177 0.24 10.19 -14.71
C GLU A 177 1.24 10.42 -13.57
N SER A 178 2.46 10.88 -13.86
CA SER A 178 3.50 11.12 -12.86
C SER A 178 3.34 12.49 -12.20
N ARG A 179 3.20 12.52 -10.87
CA ARG A 179 3.05 13.77 -10.10
C ARG A 179 4.30 14.66 -10.14
N ASP A 180 5.46 14.11 -10.45
CA ASP A 180 6.74 14.81 -10.56
C ASP A 180 7.26 14.86 -12.02
N HIS A 181 6.44 14.45 -12.97
CA HIS A 181 6.78 14.39 -14.39
C HIS A 181 8.08 13.61 -14.67
N GLN A 182 8.28 12.52 -13.94
CA GLN A 182 9.42 11.62 -14.12
C GLN A 182 8.92 10.19 -14.37
N VAL A 183 9.62 9.44 -15.22
CA VAL A 183 9.31 8.06 -15.58
C VAL A 183 10.52 7.18 -15.33
N LEU A 184 10.28 6.04 -14.70
CA LEU A 184 11.23 4.95 -14.56
C LEU A 184 10.99 3.92 -15.65
N ILE A 185 12.07 3.36 -16.18
CA ILE A 185 12.04 2.11 -16.92
C ILE A 185 12.67 1.03 -16.07
N GLU A 186 11.94 -0.07 -15.88
CA GLU A 186 12.37 -1.16 -14.99
C GLU A 186 12.31 -2.50 -15.72
N GLN A 187 13.14 -3.45 -15.29
CA GLN A 187 13.04 -4.83 -15.72
C GLN A 187 11.64 -5.37 -15.39
N PHE A 188 10.96 -5.93 -16.38
CA PHE A 188 9.69 -6.60 -16.15
C PHE A 188 9.92 -7.95 -15.46
N ILE A 189 9.47 -8.08 -14.23
CA ILE A 189 9.55 -9.33 -13.46
C ILE A 189 8.28 -10.14 -13.72
N GLU A 190 8.45 -11.31 -14.32
CA GLU A 190 7.37 -12.28 -14.55
C GLU A 190 7.16 -13.15 -13.32
N GLY A 191 5.93 -13.64 -13.16
CA GLY A 191 5.60 -14.59 -12.10
C GLY A 191 4.61 -14.05 -11.07
N PRO A 192 4.30 -14.86 -10.06
CA PRO A 192 3.29 -14.54 -9.06
C PRO A 192 3.67 -13.35 -8.20
N GLU A 193 2.66 -12.61 -7.79
CA GLU A 193 2.77 -11.42 -6.96
C GLU A 193 2.29 -11.72 -5.54
N PHE A 194 2.99 -11.12 -4.57
CA PHE A 194 2.76 -11.32 -3.15
C PHE A 194 2.81 -9.98 -2.43
N SER A 195 2.17 -9.94 -1.25
CA SER A 195 2.53 -8.94 -0.26
C SER A 195 3.00 -9.57 1.05
N VAL A 196 3.81 -8.82 1.78
CA VAL A 196 4.32 -9.20 3.10
C VAL A 196 4.00 -8.07 4.06
N GLU A 197 3.20 -8.41 5.08
CA GLU A 197 2.78 -7.45 6.10
C GLU A 197 3.80 -7.45 7.25
N VAL A 198 4.28 -6.27 7.59
CA VAL A 198 5.38 -6.08 8.53
C VAL A 198 5.05 -4.99 9.55
N ILE A 199 5.42 -5.21 10.81
CA ILE A 199 5.54 -4.14 11.82
C ILE A 199 7.04 -3.88 12.04
N VAL A 200 7.44 -2.64 11.92
CA VAL A 200 8.81 -2.22 12.25
C VAL A 200 8.80 -1.53 13.62
N TRP A 201 9.51 -2.08 14.56
CA TRP A 201 9.64 -1.53 15.91
C TRP A 201 11.11 -1.31 16.27
N LYS A 202 11.48 -0.06 16.56
CA LYS A 202 12.87 0.35 16.84
C LYS A 202 13.86 -0.15 15.78
N GLY A 203 13.48 0.05 14.51
CA GLY A 203 14.30 -0.35 13.35
C GLY A 203 14.33 -1.86 13.06
N ASN A 204 13.63 -2.70 13.83
CA ASN A 204 13.57 -4.14 13.61
C ASN A 204 12.25 -4.51 12.91
N PRO A 205 12.30 -5.08 11.68
CA PRO A 205 11.12 -5.56 10.98
C PRO A 205 10.65 -6.92 11.53
N TYR A 206 9.36 -7.03 11.84
CA TYR A 206 8.68 -8.25 12.27
C TYR A 206 7.62 -8.61 11.24
N VAL A 207 7.83 -9.71 10.52
CA VAL A 207 6.89 -10.18 9.50
C VAL A 207 5.71 -10.88 10.18
N LEU A 208 4.49 -10.47 9.84
CA LEU A 208 3.25 -11.00 10.39
C LEU A 208 2.59 -12.00 9.45
N ALA A 209 2.54 -11.69 8.15
CA ALA A 209 1.87 -12.53 7.15
C ALA A 209 2.52 -12.42 5.77
N VAL A 210 2.32 -13.47 4.95
CA VAL A 210 2.59 -13.48 3.52
C VAL A 210 1.27 -13.72 2.80
N THR A 211 0.96 -12.86 1.84
CA THR A 211 -0.29 -12.83 1.08
C THR A 211 -0.04 -13.23 -0.36
N ASP A 212 -0.82 -14.16 -0.90
CA ASP A 212 -0.87 -14.40 -2.34
C ASP A 212 -1.83 -13.39 -2.98
N LYS A 213 -1.36 -12.63 -3.96
CA LYS A 213 -2.17 -11.67 -4.72
C LYS A 213 -2.71 -12.33 -5.99
N LYS A 214 -4.00 -12.15 -6.25
CA LYS A 214 -4.64 -12.52 -7.52
C LYS A 214 -4.93 -11.26 -8.29
N THR A 215 -4.31 -11.11 -9.45
CA THR A 215 -4.49 -9.94 -10.32
C THR A 215 -4.97 -10.37 -11.70
N THR A 216 -5.55 -9.44 -12.44
CA THR A 216 -5.73 -9.60 -13.89
C THR A 216 -4.36 -9.57 -14.56
N GLU A 217 -4.29 -10.11 -15.79
CA GLU A 217 -3.12 -9.98 -16.64
C GLU A 217 -2.95 -8.54 -17.18
N ALA A 218 -1.81 -8.31 -17.85
CA ALA A 218 -1.60 -7.09 -18.60
C ALA A 218 -2.80 -6.80 -19.53
N PRO A 219 -3.15 -5.55 -19.78
CA PRO A 219 -2.44 -4.33 -19.38
C PRO A 219 -2.88 -3.74 -18.03
N TYR A 220 -3.86 -4.29 -17.33
CA TYR A 220 -4.54 -3.60 -16.23
C TYR A 220 -3.98 -3.91 -14.84
N PHE A 221 -3.50 -5.14 -14.58
CA PHE A 221 -2.98 -5.58 -13.27
C PHE A 221 -3.92 -5.26 -12.08
N VAL A 222 -5.24 -5.40 -12.30
CA VAL A 222 -6.26 -5.12 -11.29
C VAL A 222 -6.34 -6.27 -10.30
N GLU A 223 -6.39 -5.97 -9.03
CA GLU A 223 -6.52 -6.97 -7.97
C GLU A 223 -7.91 -7.64 -7.98
N LEU A 224 -7.92 -8.96 -7.92
CA LEU A 224 -9.11 -9.82 -7.92
C LEU A 224 -9.33 -10.51 -6.57
N GLY A 225 -8.33 -10.44 -5.70
CA GLY A 225 -8.41 -11.01 -4.38
C GLY A 225 -7.07 -11.42 -3.80
N HIS A 226 -7.11 -11.82 -2.54
CA HIS A 226 -5.95 -12.15 -1.73
C HIS A 226 -6.21 -13.43 -0.93
N ASN A 227 -5.15 -14.21 -0.65
CA ASN A 227 -5.19 -15.32 0.28
C ASN A 227 -4.13 -15.16 1.35
N GLN A 228 -4.47 -15.46 2.59
CA GLN A 228 -3.54 -15.60 3.72
C GLN A 228 -3.91 -16.85 4.56
N PRO A 229 -2.92 -17.60 5.07
CA PRO A 229 -1.51 -17.49 4.74
C PRO A 229 -1.25 -17.89 3.27
N SER A 230 -0.07 -17.57 2.76
CA SER A 230 0.34 -17.99 1.42
C SER A 230 0.33 -19.51 1.28
N VAL A 231 -0.17 -20.01 0.14
CA VAL A 231 -0.18 -21.44 -0.19
C VAL A 231 1.12 -21.92 -0.86
N TYR A 232 2.05 -21.00 -1.12
CA TYR A 232 3.33 -21.32 -1.75
C TYR A 232 4.27 -22.06 -0.79
N PRO A 233 5.26 -22.83 -1.31
CA PRO A 233 6.22 -23.56 -0.50
C PRO A 233 6.95 -22.69 0.51
N THR A 234 7.28 -23.25 1.66
CA THR A 234 7.96 -22.55 2.77
C THR A 234 9.24 -21.84 2.33
N GLU A 235 10.00 -22.42 1.40
CA GLU A 235 11.19 -21.81 0.86
C GLU A 235 10.93 -20.50 0.12
N ILE A 236 9.84 -20.45 -0.67
CA ILE A 236 9.39 -19.22 -1.34
C ILE A 236 8.94 -18.18 -0.32
N GLN A 237 8.17 -18.59 0.69
CA GLN A 237 7.75 -17.69 1.75
C GLN A 237 8.94 -17.11 2.53
N HIS A 238 10.00 -17.90 2.79
CA HIS A 238 11.21 -17.40 3.44
C HIS A 238 11.91 -16.34 2.57
N ARG A 239 12.07 -16.57 1.28
CA ARG A 239 12.66 -15.58 0.35
C ARG A 239 11.87 -14.29 0.30
N LEU A 240 10.52 -14.36 0.34
CA LEU A 240 9.65 -13.19 0.39
C LEU A 240 9.84 -12.41 1.70
N LYS A 241 9.88 -13.12 2.83
CA LYS A 241 10.10 -12.52 4.16
C LYS A 241 11.48 -11.85 4.25
N ASP A 242 12.53 -12.53 3.79
CA ASP A 242 13.90 -12.00 3.79
C ASP A 242 14.00 -10.75 2.89
N GLY A 243 13.35 -10.78 1.72
CA GLY A 243 13.27 -9.63 0.81
C GLY A 243 12.56 -8.44 1.46
N ALA A 244 11.42 -8.66 2.11
CA ALA A 244 10.67 -7.62 2.82
C ALA A 244 11.50 -7.01 3.98
N ILE A 245 12.15 -7.85 4.79
CA ILE A 245 13.04 -7.39 5.87
C ILE A 245 14.20 -6.55 5.32
N ALA A 246 14.85 -7.01 4.24
CA ALA A 246 15.93 -6.28 3.60
C ALA A 246 15.46 -4.91 3.08
N GLY A 247 14.30 -4.86 2.43
CA GLY A 247 13.72 -3.63 1.90
C GLY A 247 13.31 -2.64 2.99
N CYS A 248 12.67 -3.09 4.07
CA CYS A 248 12.35 -2.24 5.22
C CYS A 248 13.60 -1.59 5.83
N LYS A 249 14.68 -2.35 5.97
CA LYS A 249 15.98 -1.86 6.46
C LYS A 249 16.62 -0.88 5.47
N ALA A 250 16.59 -1.19 4.17
CA ALA A 250 17.14 -0.33 3.12
C ALA A 250 16.46 1.04 3.07
N LEU A 251 15.14 1.10 3.27
CA LEU A 251 14.41 2.35 3.35
C LEU A 251 14.63 3.10 4.67
N GLY A 252 15.21 2.47 5.68
CA GLY A 252 15.35 3.04 7.01
C GLY A 252 14.01 3.16 7.74
N LEU A 253 13.08 2.23 7.53
CA LEU A 253 11.80 2.25 8.21
C LEU A 253 12.00 2.07 9.72
N ASN A 254 11.26 2.86 10.47
CA ASN A 254 11.30 2.82 11.94
C ASN A 254 9.92 3.16 12.50
N ASN A 255 9.49 2.40 13.50
CA ASN A 255 8.24 2.62 14.22
C ASN A 255 7.02 2.83 13.30
N CYS A 256 6.77 1.89 12.39
CA CYS A 256 5.64 1.95 11.46
C CYS A 256 5.16 0.54 11.07
N ALA A 257 3.98 0.48 10.47
CA ALA A 257 3.61 -0.66 9.65
C ALA A 257 4.28 -0.55 8.27
N ALA A 258 4.47 -1.68 7.59
CA ALA A 258 4.91 -1.71 6.21
C ALA A 258 4.17 -2.80 5.43
N HIS A 259 3.78 -2.44 4.21
CA HIS A 259 3.20 -3.33 3.21
C HIS A 259 4.20 -3.48 2.08
N CYS A 260 4.79 -4.66 1.96
CA CYS A 260 5.86 -4.94 1.01
C CYS A 260 5.31 -5.77 -0.15
N GLU A 261 5.37 -5.24 -1.37
CA GLU A 261 4.99 -5.96 -2.58
C GLU A 261 6.19 -6.62 -3.23
N LEU A 262 6.09 -7.91 -3.52
CA LEU A 262 7.17 -8.71 -4.11
C LEU A 262 6.64 -9.60 -5.23
N LYS A 263 7.54 -9.96 -6.13
CA LYS A 263 7.33 -11.02 -7.12
C LYS A 263 8.41 -12.09 -7.01
N ILE A 264 8.05 -13.30 -7.42
CA ILE A 264 9.00 -14.42 -7.53
C ILE A 264 9.19 -14.74 -9.02
N GLN A 265 10.44 -14.65 -9.48
CA GLN A 265 10.85 -15.09 -10.81
C GLN A 265 12.06 -16.00 -10.70
N ASN A 266 12.00 -17.19 -11.28
CA ASN A 266 13.08 -18.20 -11.25
C ASN A 266 13.58 -18.48 -9.82
N GLY A 267 12.65 -18.54 -8.86
CA GLY A 267 12.95 -18.77 -7.45
C GLY A 267 13.56 -17.59 -6.70
N LYS A 268 13.76 -16.45 -7.33
CA LYS A 268 14.29 -15.20 -6.73
C LYS A 268 13.13 -14.27 -6.35
N ALA A 269 13.21 -13.66 -5.17
CA ALA A 269 12.29 -12.59 -4.77
C ALA A 269 12.79 -11.24 -5.31
N TYR A 270 11.85 -10.41 -5.75
CA TYR A 270 12.11 -9.05 -6.20
C TYR A 270 11.12 -8.10 -5.53
N LEU A 271 11.62 -7.09 -4.84
CA LEU A 271 10.81 -6.02 -4.27
C LEU A 271 10.26 -5.12 -5.37
N MET A 272 8.94 -5.04 -5.44
CA MET A 272 8.24 -4.15 -6.37
C MET A 272 8.00 -2.78 -5.76
N GLU A 273 7.52 -2.75 -4.52
CA GLU A 273 7.20 -1.52 -3.79
C GLU A 273 7.12 -1.80 -2.29
N ILE A 274 7.37 -0.80 -1.45
CA ILE A 274 7.11 -0.84 -0.01
C ILE A 274 6.40 0.45 0.39
N GLY A 275 5.15 0.33 0.83
CA GLY A 275 4.45 1.39 1.51
C GLY A 275 4.80 1.38 3.01
N ALA A 276 5.25 2.50 3.55
CA ALA A 276 5.53 2.64 4.99
C ALA A 276 4.22 2.82 5.79
N ARG A 277 3.23 2.00 5.50
CA ARG A 277 1.86 2.02 6.00
C ARG A 277 1.25 0.63 5.92
N MET A 278 0.08 0.43 6.51
CA MET A 278 -0.66 -0.82 6.35
C MET A 278 -1.14 -1.04 4.90
N GLY A 279 -1.24 -2.30 4.49
CA GLY A 279 -1.84 -2.68 3.22
C GLY A 279 -3.32 -2.29 3.14
N GLY A 280 -3.78 -1.97 1.93
CA GLY A 280 -5.18 -1.77 1.62
C GLY A 280 -5.94 -3.09 1.52
N ASP A 281 -7.12 -3.02 0.89
CA ASP A 281 -7.91 -4.21 0.50
C ASP A 281 -8.19 -5.17 1.67
N PHE A 282 -8.30 -4.64 2.89
CA PHE A 282 -8.48 -5.39 4.14
C PHE A 282 -7.37 -6.44 4.42
N ILE A 283 -6.23 -6.36 3.71
CA ILE A 283 -5.09 -7.28 3.91
C ILE A 283 -4.54 -7.15 5.33
N SER A 284 -4.18 -5.92 5.74
CA SER A 284 -3.58 -5.67 7.05
C SER A 284 -4.59 -5.64 8.18
N THR A 285 -5.85 -5.27 7.90
CA THR A 285 -6.88 -5.12 8.94
C THR A 285 -7.57 -6.45 9.29
N GLU A 286 -8.08 -7.15 8.28
CA GLU A 286 -8.88 -8.37 8.48
C GLU A 286 -8.05 -9.63 8.23
N LEU A 287 -7.46 -9.76 7.01
CA LEU A 287 -6.80 -11.01 6.62
C LEU A 287 -5.61 -11.35 7.53
N THR A 288 -4.77 -10.35 7.88
CA THR A 288 -3.60 -10.58 8.73
C THR A 288 -4.03 -11.02 10.13
N HIS A 289 -5.06 -10.42 10.69
CA HIS A 289 -5.60 -10.84 11.98
C HIS A 289 -6.11 -12.30 11.93
N LEU A 290 -6.98 -12.61 10.99
CA LEU A 290 -7.57 -13.95 10.84
C LEU A 290 -6.52 -15.03 10.57
N SER A 291 -5.48 -14.73 9.77
CA SER A 291 -4.49 -15.72 9.35
C SER A 291 -3.34 -15.92 10.33
N SER A 292 -2.88 -14.86 10.99
CA SER A 292 -1.75 -14.89 11.91
C SER A 292 -2.15 -14.97 13.38
N GLY A 293 -3.38 -14.58 13.73
CA GLY A 293 -3.87 -14.39 15.08
C GLY A 293 -3.30 -13.12 15.75
N ILE A 294 -2.61 -12.24 14.98
CA ILE A 294 -2.00 -11.01 15.50
C ILE A 294 -2.83 -9.81 15.05
N ASP A 295 -3.22 -8.97 16.01
CA ASP A 295 -3.90 -7.71 15.70
C ASP A 295 -2.89 -6.66 15.20
N MET A 296 -2.70 -6.63 13.87
CA MET A 296 -1.79 -5.70 13.22
C MET A 296 -2.25 -4.25 13.38
N VAL A 297 -3.55 -4.00 13.46
CA VAL A 297 -4.11 -2.65 13.66
C VAL A 297 -3.73 -2.12 15.04
N ALA A 298 -3.94 -2.91 16.08
CA ALA A 298 -3.53 -2.55 17.45
C ALA A 298 -2.00 -2.37 17.54
N ALA A 299 -1.23 -3.23 16.86
CA ALA A 299 0.23 -3.11 16.82
C ALA A 299 0.67 -1.80 16.14
N ALA A 300 0.08 -1.41 15.00
CA ALA A 300 0.39 -0.16 14.30
C ALA A 300 0.02 1.07 15.13
N ILE A 301 -1.13 1.06 15.81
CA ILE A 301 -1.54 2.13 16.73
C ILE A 301 -0.53 2.28 17.88
N ASN A 302 -0.15 1.18 18.51
CA ASN A 302 0.83 1.20 19.61
C ASN A 302 2.17 1.78 19.16
N VAL A 303 2.66 1.34 18.00
CA VAL A 303 3.91 1.82 17.42
C VAL A 303 3.85 3.33 17.16
N ALA A 304 2.74 3.84 16.59
CA ALA A 304 2.55 5.28 16.36
C ALA A 304 2.51 6.10 17.66
N LEU A 305 2.09 5.48 18.77
CA LEU A 305 2.07 6.12 20.10
C LEU A 305 3.35 5.87 20.92
N GLY A 306 4.39 5.27 20.32
CA GLY A 306 5.65 4.96 20.98
C GLY A 306 5.55 3.84 22.02
N ILE A 307 4.54 2.98 21.89
CA ILE A 307 4.28 1.84 22.78
C ILE A 307 4.76 0.56 22.09
N ALA A 308 5.38 -0.36 22.83
CA ALA A 308 5.79 -1.65 22.28
C ALA A 308 4.57 -2.45 21.78
N PRO A 309 4.59 -2.92 20.52
CA PRO A 309 3.48 -3.70 19.98
C PRO A 309 3.44 -5.11 20.59
N ASN A 310 2.24 -5.65 20.80
CA ASN A 310 2.09 -7.08 21.04
C ASN A 310 2.07 -7.80 19.68
N LEU A 311 3.07 -8.61 19.41
CA LEU A 311 3.22 -9.39 18.18
C LEU A 311 3.07 -10.90 18.43
N GLN A 312 2.45 -11.28 19.53
CA GLN A 312 2.08 -12.67 19.82
C GLN A 312 0.65 -12.93 19.31
N PRO A 313 0.41 -14.09 18.71
CA PRO A 313 -0.96 -14.48 18.38
C PRO A 313 -1.85 -14.49 19.61
N THR A 314 -2.99 -13.81 19.56
CA THR A 314 -4.00 -13.77 20.61
C THR A 314 -5.24 -14.57 20.23
N GLU A 315 -5.40 -14.89 18.95
CA GLU A 315 -6.51 -15.64 18.38
C GLU A 315 -6.05 -16.87 17.61
N PRO A 316 -6.92 -17.87 17.41
CA PRO A 316 -6.62 -19.01 16.55
C PRO A 316 -6.32 -18.57 15.12
N LYS A 317 -5.40 -19.28 14.45
CA LYS A 317 -5.04 -19.03 13.06
C LYS A 317 -5.98 -19.76 12.12
N HIS A 318 -6.47 -19.07 11.11
CA HIS A 318 -7.36 -19.58 10.08
C HIS A 318 -6.80 -19.35 8.69
N GLY A 319 -7.28 -20.06 7.69
CA GLY A 319 -7.16 -19.63 6.31
C GLY A 319 -8.15 -18.49 6.06
N ALA A 320 -7.70 -17.40 5.47
CA ALA A 320 -8.54 -16.25 5.15
C ALA A 320 -8.34 -15.82 3.71
N CYS A 321 -9.39 -15.36 3.06
CA CYS A 321 -9.29 -14.82 1.71
C CYS A 321 -10.33 -13.72 1.47
N ILE A 322 -9.98 -12.77 0.60
CA ILE A 322 -10.93 -11.82 0.04
C ILE A 322 -11.06 -12.04 -1.47
N ARG A 323 -12.25 -11.80 -2.01
CA ARG A 323 -12.56 -11.90 -3.44
C ARG A 323 -13.38 -10.72 -3.90
N TYR A 324 -12.92 -10.10 -4.98
CA TYR A 324 -13.62 -9.00 -5.64
C TYR A 324 -14.37 -9.53 -6.85
N PHE A 325 -15.69 -9.40 -6.83
CA PHE A 325 -16.52 -9.72 -7.97
C PHE A 325 -16.51 -8.52 -8.92
N CYS A 326 -15.93 -8.74 -10.09
CA CYS A 326 -15.82 -7.71 -11.12
C CYS A 326 -16.80 -8.05 -12.25
N PRO A 327 -18.01 -7.51 -12.25
CA PRO A 327 -18.96 -7.74 -13.33
C PRO A 327 -18.44 -7.17 -14.66
N LYS A 328 -18.97 -7.68 -15.78
CA LYS A 328 -18.68 -7.12 -17.10
C LYS A 328 -19.23 -5.70 -17.20
N PRO A 329 -18.58 -4.81 -17.97
CA PRO A 329 -19.12 -3.48 -18.24
C PRO A 329 -20.53 -3.55 -18.84
N GLY A 330 -21.39 -2.64 -18.41
CA GLY A 330 -22.77 -2.59 -18.88
C GLY A 330 -23.74 -2.21 -17.78
N LYS A 331 -25.05 -2.26 -18.09
CA LYS A 331 -26.10 -1.98 -17.12
C LYS A 331 -26.33 -3.22 -16.24
N LEU A 332 -26.23 -3.05 -14.92
CA LEU A 332 -26.53 -4.10 -13.97
C LEU A 332 -28.03 -4.38 -13.93
N ILE A 333 -28.44 -5.58 -14.24
CA ILE A 333 -29.86 -5.99 -14.31
C ILE A 333 -30.30 -6.59 -12.97
N SER A 334 -29.55 -7.54 -12.43
CA SER A 334 -29.88 -8.22 -11.18
C SER A 334 -28.61 -8.62 -10.43
N ILE A 335 -28.75 -8.83 -9.12
CA ILE A 335 -27.74 -9.44 -8.26
C ILE A 335 -28.41 -10.67 -7.63
N GLU A 336 -27.89 -11.86 -7.92
CA GLU A 336 -28.44 -13.12 -7.46
C GLU A 336 -27.44 -13.86 -6.57
N GLY A 337 -27.90 -14.83 -5.78
CA GLY A 337 -27.08 -15.64 -4.91
C GLY A 337 -26.63 -14.96 -3.61
N THR A 338 -27.16 -13.79 -3.27
CA THR A 338 -26.80 -13.04 -2.04
C THR A 338 -27.05 -13.83 -0.75
N GLY A 339 -27.98 -14.81 -0.76
CA GLY A 339 -28.19 -15.74 0.37
C GLY A 339 -26.96 -16.58 0.73
N MET A 340 -26.02 -16.77 -0.22
CA MET A 340 -24.74 -17.44 0.05
C MET A 340 -23.80 -16.61 0.94
N LEU A 341 -24.01 -15.30 1.03
CA LEU A 341 -23.21 -14.40 1.87
C LEU A 341 -23.47 -14.61 3.38
N ASN A 342 -24.54 -15.33 3.74
CA ASN A 342 -24.88 -15.65 5.13
C ASN A 342 -24.27 -16.99 5.62
N GLN A 343 -23.37 -17.60 4.86
CA GLN A 343 -22.73 -18.84 5.27
C GLN A 343 -21.70 -18.61 6.39
N ALA A 344 -21.54 -19.58 7.30
CA ALA A 344 -20.67 -19.47 8.46
C ALA A 344 -19.18 -19.22 8.14
N PHE A 345 -18.74 -19.52 6.91
CA PHE A 345 -17.39 -19.25 6.43
C PHE A 345 -17.22 -17.85 5.82
N VAL A 346 -18.31 -17.09 5.65
CA VAL A 346 -18.28 -15.71 5.19
C VAL A 346 -18.12 -14.81 6.40
N TYR A 347 -16.94 -14.19 6.53
CA TYR A 347 -16.63 -13.29 7.63
C TYR A 347 -17.34 -11.94 7.45
N ASP A 348 -17.28 -11.39 6.25
CA ASP A 348 -17.92 -10.13 5.86
C ASP A 348 -18.19 -10.10 4.36
N ALA A 349 -19.20 -9.33 3.93
CA ALA A 349 -19.54 -9.15 2.52
C ALA A 349 -20.24 -7.83 2.28
N GLU A 350 -19.74 -7.05 1.33
CA GLU A 350 -20.30 -5.77 0.94
C GLU A 350 -20.64 -5.73 -0.56
N ILE A 351 -21.76 -5.09 -0.88
CA ILE A 351 -22.23 -4.91 -2.25
C ILE A 351 -22.32 -3.40 -2.52
N TYR A 352 -21.41 -2.89 -3.38
CA TYR A 352 -21.29 -1.47 -3.69
C TYR A 352 -22.13 -1.00 -4.89
N CYS A 353 -22.90 -1.88 -5.51
CA CYS A 353 -23.73 -1.59 -6.67
C CYS A 353 -25.13 -2.16 -6.51
N GLN A 354 -26.09 -1.61 -7.24
CA GLN A 354 -27.48 -2.05 -7.23
C GLN A 354 -28.02 -2.21 -8.66
N PRO A 355 -29.08 -2.99 -8.87
CA PRO A 355 -29.74 -3.09 -10.17
C PRO A 355 -30.11 -1.70 -10.70
N GLY A 356 -29.74 -1.44 -11.96
CA GLY A 356 -29.88 -0.14 -12.61
C GLY A 356 -28.57 0.62 -12.78
N ASP A 357 -27.55 0.33 -11.97
CA ASP A 357 -26.24 0.97 -12.07
C ASP A 357 -25.53 0.63 -13.38
N CYS A 358 -24.75 1.57 -13.87
CA CYS A 358 -23.87 1.36 -15.03
C CYS A 358 -22.49 0.96 -14.54
N ILE A 359 -22.10 -0.29 -14.79
CA ILE A 359 -20.76 -0.77 -14.48
C ILE A 359 -19.80 -0.25 -15.56
N PRO A 360 -18.80 0.57 -15.20
CA PRO A 360 -17.87 1.13 -16.17
C PRO A 360 -16.96 0.05 -16.75
N ALA A 361 -16.40 0.32 -17.93
CA ALA A 361 -15.27 -0.45 -18.42
C ALA A 361 -14.10 -0.29 -17.42
N LYS A 362 -13.42 -1.41 -17.13
CA LYS A 362 -12.20 -1.36 -16.32
C LYS A 362 -11.14 -0.57 -17.09
N ASN A 363 -11.02 0.68 -16.71
CA ASN A 363 -9.85 1.47 -17.02
C ASN A 363 -9.06 1.47 -15.70
N SER A 364 -7.92 0.83 -15.70
CA SER A 364 -6.99 0.72 -14.55
C SER A 364 -6.94 1.96 -13.71
#